data_df524f02a9a40fac250b4e8a2ac8decb
#
_entry.id   df524f02a9a40fac250b4e8a2ac8decb
#
_cell.length_a   1.000
_cell.length_b   1.000
_cell.length_c   1.000
_cell.angle_alpha   90.00
_cell.angle_beta   90.00
_cell.angle_gamma   90.00
#
_symmetry.space_group_name_H-M   'P 1'
#
loop_
_entity.id
_entity.type
_entity.pdbx_description
1 polymer ?
#
loop_
_entity_poly.entity_id
_entity_poly.type
_entity_poly.pdbx_seq_one_letter_code
_entity_poly.pdbx_strand_id
1 'polypeptide(L)'
;MNIDIETVAAITIITNILQVVFIALQFFLNRSFKGIGWWLIWSIFVALGFAFMILRYYGFLNESMGAFTQNASIIFGLIALYIGILRFLERKENKILIYSLYGVYVIINFVYSFIYNRADVRSIVLNLSIFLLVLFSCLAIYRYKYESIKISANFVAIFMMVQGVFFLLKVIANFRNPSYGYYLSPDINTKLAYFFGLVGGLFLTFGLLAMINQKLNSDIFAAKEHFENIFNTGPDASLIINNNDGRIITVNNSFCLSTGYSKNEVIGKTTSELNIWKNAENRAEVYKMLKSNSSLENLEFEFRKRDGSLITGILSGTIIRFNNESHMIAVVHDITLRKNYEKQ
;
A
#
# COMPACT_ATOMS: atom_id res chain seq x y z
N MET A 1 17.36 33.87 14.36
CA MET A 1 18.14 32.96 13.52
C MET A 1 17.90 33.37 12.07
N ASN A 2 18.85 34.08 11.46
CA ASN A 2 18.76 34.45 10.03
C ASN A 2 19.17 33.24 9.20
N ILE A 3 18.21 32.37 8.88
CA ILE A 3 18.48 31.26 7.97
C ILE A 3 18.58 31.87 6.56
N ASP A 4 19.70 31.67 5.93
CA ASP A 4 19.96 32.06 4.56
C ASP A 4 19.05 31.29 3.58
N ILE A 5 18.57 31.97 2.54
CA ILE A 5 17.67 31.37 1.54
C ILE A 5 18.34 30.22 0.78
N GLU A 6 19.66 30.29 0.59
CA GLU A 6 20.46 29.23 -0.05
C GLU A 6 20.44 27.96 0.79
N THR A 7 20.61 28.08 2.09
CA THR A 7 20.54 26.96 3.04
C THR A 7 19.16 26.30 3.00
N VAL A 8 18.07 27.09 2.99
CA VAL A 8 16.69 26.54 2.90
C VAL A 8 16.47 25.84 1.56
N ALA A 9 16.96 26.41 0.46
CA ALA A 9 16.86 25.81 -0.86
C ALA A 9 17.64 24.48 -0.93
N ALA A 10 18.86 24.43 -0.40
CA ALA A 10 19.67 23.21 -0.36
C ALA A 10 18.99 22.10 0.46
N ILE A 11 18.47 22.41 1.65
CA ILE A 11 17.73 21.44 2.48
C ILE A 11 16.49 20.93 1.73
N THR A 12 15.76 21.81 1.05
CA THR A 12 14.55 21.43 0.30
C THR A 12 14.88 20.43 -0.81
N ILE A 13 16.02 20.61 -1.52
CA ILE A 13 16.44 19.68 -2.58
C ILE A 13 16.82 18.33 -2.02
N ILE A 14 17.65 18.30 -0.98
CA ILE A 14 18.05 17.04 -0.33
C ILE A 14 16.80 16.28 0.12
N THR A 15 15.85 16.99 0.71
CA THR A 15 14.60 16.40 1.17
C THR A 15 13.76 15.86 0.01
N ASN A 16 13.66 16.58 -1.11
CA ASN A 16 12.93 16.10 -2.29
C ASN A 16 13.62 14.87 -2.93
N ILE A 17 14.96 14.83 -2.97
CA ILE A 17 15.70 13.65 -3.45
C ILE A 17 15.40 12.44 -2.55
N LEU A 18 15.48 12.60 -1.22
CA LEU A 18 15.14 11.54 -0.28
C LEU A 18 13.69 11.07 -0.45
N GLN A 19 12.77 12.00 -0.66
CA GLN A 19 11.35 11.68 -0.93
C GLN A 19 11.20 10.81 -2.19
N VAL A 20 11.89 11.15 -3.28
CA VAL A 20 11.89 10.34 -4.51
C VAL A 20 12.39 8.92 -4.22
N VAL A 21 13.51 8.80 -3.49
CA VAL A 21 14.09 7.49 -3.13
C VAL A 21 13.10 6.66 -2.30
N PHE A 22 12.49 7.25 -1.26
CA PHE A 22 11.52 6.55 -0.42
C PHE A 22 10.27 6.09 -1.19
N ILE A 23 9.72 6.95 -2.05
CA ILE A 23 8.54 6.59 -2.85
C ILE A 23 8.91 5.56 -3.93
N ALA A 24 10.10 5.65 -4.53
CA ALA A 24 10.61 4.65 -5.46
C ALA A 24 10.72 3.27 -4.79
N LEU A 25 11.31 3.22 -3.59
CA LEU A 25 11.39 1.98 -2.82
C LEU A 25 9.99 1.39 -2.57
N GLN A 26 9.03 2.21 -2.16
CA GLN A 26 7.64 1.75 -1.96
C GLN A 26 6.99 1.27 -3.25
N PHE A 27 7.25 1.93 -4.38
CA PHE A 27 6.76 1.49 -5.68
C PHE A 27 7.30 0.10 -6.05
N PHE A 28 8.58 -0.16 -5.81
CA PHE A 28 9.17 -1.47 -6.12
C PHE A 28 8.70 -2.57 -5.17
N LEU A 29 8.52 -2.28 -3.88
CA LEU A 29 8.05 -3.24 -2.88
C LEU A 29 6.55 -3.54 -2.99
N ASN A 30 5.73 -2.56 -3.38
CA ASN A 30 4.28 -2.62 -3.34
C ASN A 30 3.63 -2.41 -4.71
N ARG A 31 4.15 -3.06 -5.75
CA ARG A 31 3.69 -2.92 -7.15
C ARG A 31 2.22 -3.29 -7.37
N SER A 32 1.63 -4.08 -6.49
CA SER A 32 0.22 -4.49 -6.54
C SER A 32 -0.75 -3.33 -6.29
N PHE A 33 -0.34 -2.32 -5.54
CA PHE A 33 -1.19 -1.17 -5.26
C PHE A 33 -1.17 -0.15 -6.40
N LYS A 34 -2.33 0.10 -6.96
CA LYS A 34 -2.52 1.12 -7.99
C LYS A 34 -2.30 2.51 -7.40
N GLY A 35 -1.63 3.38 -8.15
CA GLY A 35 -1.47 4.78 -7.74
C GLY A 35 -0.07 5.14 -7.25
N ILE A 36 0.70 4.21 -6.64
CA ILE A 36 2.04 4.50 -6.09
C ILE A 36 2.99 4.99 -7.19
N GLY A 37 2.93 4.43 -8.41
CA GLY A 37 3.73 4.92 -9.54
C GLY A 37 3.43 6.38 -9.91
N TRP A 38 2.20 6.85 -9.71
CA TRP A 38 1.83 8.25 -9.90
C TRP A 38 2.37 9.15 -8.78
N TRP A 39 2.49 8.65 -7.55
CA TRP A 39 3.15 9.36 -6.45
C TRP A 39 4.66 9.46 -6.69
N LEU A 40 5.27 8.46 -7.33
CA LEU A 40 6.67 8.54 -7.77
C LEU A 40 6.83 9.62 -8.84
N ILE A 41 5.95 9.68 -9.85
CA ILE A 41 5.95 10.76 -10.85
C ILE A 41 5.79 12.13 -10.18
N TRP A 42 4.87 12.26 -9.22
CA TRP A 42 4.72 13.48 -8.42
C TRP A 42 6.03 13.92 -7.78
N SER A 43 6.68 13.04 -7.04
CA SER A 43 7.91 13.37 -6.31
C SER A 43 9.04 13.77 -7.24
N ILE A 44 9.20 13.09 -8.39
CA ILE A 44 10.19 13.43 -9.42
C ILE A 44 9.92 14.82 -9.99
N PHE A 45 8.68 15.13 -10.37
CA PHE A 45 8.36 16.42 -10.99
C PHE A 45 8.43 17.59 -10.02
N VAL A 46 8.12 17.38 -8.73
CA VAL A 46 8.37 18.37 -7.69
C VAL A 46 9.87 18.61 -7.52
N ALA A 47 10.69 17.56 -7.45
CA ALA A 47 12.14 17.68 -7.38
C ALA A 47 12.74 18.42 -8.62
N LEU A 48 12.25 18.10 -9.82
CA LEU A 48 12.61 18.83 -11.05
C LEU A 48 12.22 20.30 -10.99
N GLY A 49 11.04 20.63 -10.46
CA GLY A 49 10.64 22.01 -10.26
C GLY A 49 11.61 22.80 -9.38
N PHE A 50 12.07 22.21 -8.28
CA PHE A 50 13.10 22.81 -7.42
C PHE A 50 14.48 22.88 -8.12
N ALA A 51 14.84 21.87 -8.92
CA ALA A 51 16.07 21.90 -9.71
C ALA A 51 16.06 23.07 -10.73
N PHE A 52 14.97 23.28 -11.45
CA PHE A 52 14.82 24.43 -12.36
C PHE A 52 14.91 25.78 -11.63
N MET A 53 14.41 25.87 -10.41
CA MET A 53 14.58 27.06 -9.59
C MET A 53 16.05 27.38 -9.32
N ILE A 54 16.84 26.36 -8.99
CA ILE A 54 18.29 26.53 -8.74
C ILE A 54 19.04 26.88 -9.99
N LEU A 55 18.77 26.20 -11.11
CA LEU A 55 19.39 26.52 -12.39
C LEU A 55 19.13 27.98 -12.79
N ARG A 56 17.95 28.51 -12.47
CA ARG A 56 17.62 29.94 -12.66
C ARG A 56 18.41 30.83 -11.71
N TYR A 57 18.53 30.45 -10.44
CA TYR A 57 19.27 31.23 -9.43
C TYR A 57 20.73 31.39 -9.79
N TYR A 58 21.39 30.34 -10.24
CA TYR A 58 22.79 30.39 -10.68
C TYR A 58 22.99 30.91 -12.14
N GLY A 59 21.92 31.38 -12.78
CA GLY A 59 22.01 31.98 -14.12
C GLY A 59 22.18 30.99 -15.30
N PHE A 60 22.07 29.68 -15.05
CA PHE A 60 22.06 28.67 -16.13
C PHE A 60 20.80 28.73 -16.99
N LEU A 61 19.70 29.22 -16.43
CA LEU A 61 18.45 29.51 -17.14
C LEU A 61 18.07 30.96 -16.96
N ASN A 62 17.56 31.60 -18.05
CA ASN A 62 17.00 32.93 -17.93
C ASN A 62 15.74 32.93 -17.07
N GLU A 63 15.36 34.13 -16.54
CA GLU A 63 14.25 34.29 -15.59
C GLU A 63 12.91 33.68 -16.11
N SER A 64 12.58 33.97 -17.38
CA SER A 64 11.34 33.53 -17.98
C SER A 64 11.29 32.02 -18.18
N MET A 65 12.35 31.43 -18.71
CA MET A 65 12.45 29.98 -18.95
C MET A 65 12.45 29.19 -17.65
N GLY A 66 13.28 29.64 -16.67
CA GLY A 66 13.36 28.98 -15.37
C GLY A 66 12.04 29.02 -14.59
N ALA A 67 11.35 30.18 -14.61
CA ALA A 67 10.03 30.30 -13.96
C ALA A 67 8.96 29.42 -14.65
N PHE A 68 8.96 29.42 -15.98
CA PHE A 68 8.01 28.60 -16.75
C PHE A 68 8.17 27.10 -16.46
N THR A 69 9.40 26.58 -16.57
CA THR A 69 9.70 25.16 -16.37
C THR A 69 9.46 24.71 -14.93
N GLN A 70 9.86 25.53 -13.95
CA GLN A 70 9.61 25.30 -12.54
C GLN A 70 8.11 25.12 -12.26
N ASN A 71 7.30 26.11 -12.65
CA ASN A 71 5.88 26.16 -12.35
C ASN A 71 5.12 25.04 -13.07
N ALA A 72 5.44 24.77 -14.35
CA ALA A 72 4.85 23.68 -15.11
C ALA A 72 5.13 22.30 -14.47
N SER A 73 6.38 22.07 -14.02
CA SER A 73 6.77 20.84 -13.36
C SER A 73 6.03 20.62 -12.03
N ILE A 74 5.94 21.65 -11.20
CA ILE A 74 5.26 21.55 -9.90
C ILE A 74 3.77 21.19 -10.08
N ILE A 75 3.05 21.87 -11.00
CA ILE A 75 1.62 21.60 -11.23
C ILE A 75 1.42 20.21 -11.85
N PHE A 76 2.28 19.80 -12.80
CA PHE A 76 2.20 18.44 -13.33
C PHE A 76 2.42 17.39 -12.22
N GLY A 77 3.37 17.62 -11.34
CA GLY A 77 3.62 16.76 -10.18
C GLY A 77 2.36 16.65 -9.29
N LEU A 78 1.73 17.77 -8.95
CA LEU A 78 0.51 17.75 -8.11
C LEU A 78 -0.69 17.07 -8.81
N ILE A 79 -0.80 17.18 -10.12
CA ILE A 79 -1.78 16.42 -10.90
C ILE A 79 -1.49 14.93 -10.79
N ALA A 80 -0.22 14.52 -10.88
CA ALA A 80 0.17 13.13 -10.70
C ALA A 80 -0.17 12.63 -9.28
N LEU A 81 0.05 13.46 -8.24
CA LEU A 81 -0.39 13.15 -6.87
C LEU A 81 -1.90 12.89 -6.79
N TYR A 82 -2.71 13.78 -7.36
CA TYR A 82 -4.17 13.65 -7.39
C TYR A 82 -4.62 12.37 -8.12
N ILE A 83 -4.06 12.09 -9.30
CA ILE A 83 -4.31 10.84 -10.04
C ILE A 83 -3.91 9.62 -9.21
N GLY A 84 -2.76 9.69 -8.55
CA GLY A 84 -2.27 8.63 -7.67
C GLY A 84 -3.21 8.36 -6.50
N ILE A 85 -3.75 9.40 -5.86
CA ILE A 85 -4.75 9.27 -4.78
C ILE A 85 -6.02 8.60 -5.33
N LEU A 86 -6.57 9.06 -6.45
CA LEU A 86 -7.75 8.45 -7.05
C LEU A 86 -7.54 6.97 -7.36
N ARG A 87 -6.41 6.62 -7.98
CA ARG A 87 -6.10 5.22 -8.33
C ARG A 87 -5.87 4.33 -7.12
N PHE A 88 -5.23 4.86 -6.07
CA PHE A 88 -5.08 4.15 -4.80
C PHE A 88 -6.43 3.88 -4.12
N LEU A 89 -7.38 4.80 -4.28
CA LEU A 89 -8.77 4.66 -3.85
C LEU A 89 -9.65 3.91 -4.88
N GLU A 90 -9.04 3.26 -5.88
CA GLU A 90 -9.70 2.48 -6.93
C GLU A 90 -10.74 3.27 -7.74
N ARG A 91 -10.49 4.58 -7.90
CA ARG A 91 -11.32 5.48 -8.72
C ARG A 91 -10.60 5.85 -10.01
N LYS A 92 -11.39 6.02 -11.07
CA LYS A 92 -10.87 6.49 -12.37
C LYS A 92 -10.89 8.00 -12.41
N GLU A 93 -9.80 8.57 -12.90
CA GLU A 93 -9.68 9.98 -13.20
C GLU A 93 -10.45 10.37 -14.50
N ASN A 94 -10.95 11.59 -14.54
CA ASN A 94 -11.40 12.19 -15.79
C ASN A 94 -10.19 12.80 -16.53
N LYS A 95 -9.58 11.98 -17.41
CA LYS A 95 -8.36 12.36 -18.13
C LYS A 95 -8.53 13.62 -18.96
N ILE A 96 -9.66 13.73 -19.69
CA ILE A 96 -9.92 14.86 -20.57
C ILE A 96 -9.94 16.16 -19.76
N LEU A 97 -10.69 16.19 -18.66
CA LEU A 97 -10.79 17.37 -17.80
C LEU A 97 -9.43 17.75 -17.21
N ILE A 98 -8.70 16.79 -16.65
CA ILE A 98 -7.41 17.04 -15.99
C ILE A 98 -6.38 17.56 -16.97
N TYR A 99 -6.22 16.93 -18.14
CA TYR A 99 -5.22 17.35 -19.11
C TYR A 99 -5.60 18.65 -19.83
N SER A 100 -6.90 18.92 -20.03
CA SER A 100 -7.36 20.20 -20.56
C SER A 100 -7.07 21.34 -19.57
N LEU A 101 -7.34 21.15 -18.28
CA LEU A 101 -7.03 22.15 -17.24
C LEU A 101 -5.52 22.40 -17.14
N TYR A 102 -4.70 21.34 -17.24
CA TYR A 102 -3.24 21.48 -17.27
C TYR A 102 -2.79 22.25 -18.52
N GLY A 103 -3.35 21.95 -19.68
CA GLY A 103 -3.06 22.68 -20.93
C GLY A 103 -3.37 24.18 -20.81
N VAL A 104 -4.52 24.54 -20.27
CA VAL A 104 -4.90 25.93 -19.99
C VAL A 104 -3.90 26.58 -19.03
N TYR A 105 -3.53 25.89 -17.94
CA TYR A 105 -2.53 26.38 -17.01
C TYR A 105 -1.18 26.66 -17.69
N VAL A 106 -0.69 25.73 -18.52
CA VAL A 106 0.59 25.86 -19.24
C VAL A 106 0.56 27.06 -20.19
N ILE A 107 -0.55 27.27 -20.91
CA ILE A 107 -0.74 28.44 -21.81
C ILE A 107 -0.67 29.74 -21.00
N ILE A 108 -1.39 29.84 -19.89
CA ILE A 108 -1.38 31.03 -19.02
C ILE A 108 0.04 31.27 -18.48
N ASN A 109 0.70 30.20 -17.96
CA ASN A 109 2.07 30.29 -17.45
C ASN A 109 3.05 30.76 -18.53
N PHE A 110 2.91 30.27 -19.79
CA PHE A 110 3.73 30.69 -20.92
C PHE A 110 3.52 32.18 -21.22
N VAL A 111 2.29 32.62 -21.37
CA VAL A 111 1.95 34.05 -21.68
C VAL A 111 2.56 35.00 -20.65
N TYR A 112 2.39 34.69 -19.36
CA TYR A 112 2.92 35.55 -18.29
C TYR A 112 4.41 35.33 -17.98
N SER A 113 5.07 34.34 -18.56
CA SER A 113 6.51 34.17 -18.47
C SER A 113 7.24 34.84 -19.63
N PHE A 114 6.72 34.74 -20.87
CA PHE A 114 7.47 35.17 -22.07
C PHE A 114 6.91 36.42 -22.74
N ILE A 115 5.58 36.65 -22.63
CA ILE A 115 4.95 37.80 -23.32
C ILE A 115 4.87 39.01 -22.37
N TYR A 116 4.25 38.85 -21.21
CA TYR A 116 4.03 39.95 -20.26
C TYR A 116 5.07 40.04 -19.16
N ASN A 117 5.84 39.00 -18.91
CA ASN A 117 6.84 38.86 -17.85
C ASN A 117 6.36 39.37 -16.47
N ARG A 118 5.16 38.97 -16.03
CA ARG A 118 4.50 39.39 -14.78
C ARG A 118 4.65 38.33 -13.72
N ALA A 119 5.64 38.47 -12.84
CA ALA A 119 5.93 37.53 -11.74
C ALA A 119 4.78 37.42 -10.73
N ASP A 120 4.13 38.54 -10.43
CA ASP A 120 2.96 38.62 -9.54
C ASP A 120 1.81 37.74 -10.03
N VAL A 121 1.43 37.86 -11.30
CA VAL A 121 0.35 37.07 -11.92
C VAL A 121 0.72 35.59 -11.97
N ARG A 122 1.96 35.25 -12.37
CA ARG A 122 2.43 33.86 -12.36
C ARG A 122 2.32 33.24 -10.98
N SER A 123 2.68 33.98 -9.94
CA SER A 123 2.59 33.51 -8.55
C SER A 123 1.14 33.30 -8.10
N ILE A 124 0.24 34.22 -8.45
CA ILE A 124 -1.19 34.05 -8.16
C ILE A 124 -1.76 32.81 -8.83
N VAL A 125 -1.51 32.64 -10.14
CA VAL A 125 -2.01 31.48 -10.91
C VAL A 125 -1.46 30.17 -10.37
N LEU A 126 -0.16 30.13 -10.04
CA LEU A 126 0.47 28.93 -9.44
C LEU A 126 -0.17 28.57 -8.09
N ASN A 127 -0.21 29.54 -7.15
CA ASN A 127 -0.71 29.27 -5.80
C ASN A 127 -2.20 28.91 -5.80
N LEU A 128 -3.02 29.54 -6.66
CA LEU A 128 -4.42 29.19 -6.84
C LEU A 128 -4.59 27.76 -7.40
N SER A 129 -3.76 27.39 -8.40
CA SER A 129 -3.79 26.04 -8.96
C SER A 129 -3.37 24.99 -7.95
N ILE A 130 -2.37 25.26 -7.10
CA ILE A 130 -1.98 24.39 -5.99
C ILE A 130 -3.14 24.21 -5.03
N PHE A 131 -3.78 25.31 -4.60
CA PHE A 131 -4.93 25.26 -3.68
C PHE A 131 -6.07 24.39 -4.26
N LEU A 132 -6.43 24.58 -5.52
CA LEU A 132 -7.51 23.81 -6.15
C LEU A 132 -7.18 22.33 -6.25
N LEU A 133 -5.95 21.96 -6.65
CA LEU A 133 -5.53 20.55 -6.74
C LEU A 133 -5.51 19.88 -5.36
N VAL A 134 -5.06 20.59 -4.33
CA VAL A 134 -5.11 20.15 -2.93
C VAL A 134 -6.55 19.95 -2.48
N LEU A 135 -7.43 20.90 -2.74
CA LEU A 135 -8.86 20.80 -2.41
C LEU A 135 -9.51 19.59 -3.08
N PHE A 136 -9.30 19.38 -4.38
CA PHE A 136 -9.81 18.21 -5.08
C PHE A 136 -9.25 16.89 -4.51
N SER A 137 -7.98 16.86 -4.13
CA SER A 137 -7.35 15.71 -3.48
C SER A 137 -7.99 15.40 -2.12
N CYS A 138 -8.21 16.43 -1.29
CA CYS A 138 -8.91 16.29 -0.01
C CYS A 138 -10.35 15.79 -0.18
N LEU A 139 -11.08 16.36 -1.13
CA LEU A 139 -12.45 15.92 -1.43
C LEU A 139 -12.50 14.48 -1.92
N ALA A 140 -11.54 14.06 -2.75
CA ALA A 140 -11.42 12.67 -3.20
C ALA A 140 -11.16 11.72 -2.02
N ILE A 141 -10.23 12.06 -1.13
CA ILE A 141 -9.95 11.28 0.08
C ILE A 141 -11.20 11.21 0.96
N TYR A 142 -11.83 12.34 1.24
CA TYR A 142 -13.01 12.40 2.11
C TYR A 142 -14.17 11.53 1.57
N ARG A 143 -14.41 11.58 0.25
CA ARG A 143 -15.53 10.92 -0.40
C ARG A 143 -15.31 9.42 -0.60
N TYR A 144 -14.07 8.97 -0.83
CA TYR A 144 -13.79 7.63 -1.35
C TYR A 144 -12.88 6.78 -0.45
N LYS A 145 -12.41 7.28 0.68
CA LYS A 145 -11.54 6.50 1.59
C LYS A 145 -12.27 5.26 2.13
N TYR A 146 -11.54 4.17 2.22
CA TYR A 146 -12.00 2.95 2.89
C TYR A 146 -11.90 3.09 4.41
N GLU A 147 -12.74 2.38 5.16
CA GLU A 147 -12.63 2.33 6.62
C GLU A 147 -11.25 1.80 7.07
N SER A 148 -10.69 0.84 6.33
CA SER A 148 -9.38 0.26 6.61
C SER A 148 -8.22 1.25 6.60
N ILE A 149 -8.32 2.40 5.91
CA ILE A 149 -7.28 3.43 5.82
C ILE A 149 -7.71 4.78 6.40
N LYS A 150 -8.84 4.81 7.12
CA LYS A 150 -9.50 6.04 7.57
C LYS A 150 -8.58 6.98 8.36
N ILE A 151 -7.75 6.42 9.24
CA ILE A 151 -6.89 7.23 10.13
C ILE A 151 -5.80 7.92 9.30
N SER A 152 -5.05 7.16 8.50
CA SER A 152 -3.97 7.71 7.67
C SER A 152 -4.49 8.62 6.56
N ALA A 153 -5.62 8.28 5.94
CA ALA A 153 -6.27 9.12 4.93
C ALA A 153 -6.75 10.46 5.50
N ASN A 154 -7.34 10.47 6.71
CA ASN A 154 -7.72 11.70 7.38
C ASN A 154 -6.49 12.56 7.73
N PHE A 155 -5.40 11.93 8.21
CA PHE A 155 -4.15 12.64 8.47
C PHE A 155 -3.63 13.34 7.21
N VAL A 156 -3.57 12.62 6.07
CA VAL A 156 -3.17 13.19 4.77
C VAL A 156 -4.08 14.35 4.37
N ALA A 157 -5.40 14.16 4.44
CA ALA A 157 -6.37 15.18 4.05
C ALA A 157 -6.28 16.45 4.91
N ILE A 158 -6.18 16.31 6.23
CA ILE A 158 -6.04 17.45 7.15
C ILE A 158 -4.75 18.21 6.84
N PHE A 159 -3.64 17.49 6.69
CA PHE A 159 -2.36 18.11 6.42
C PHE A 159 -2.34 18.81 5.05
N MET A 160 -2.87 18.19 4.00
CA MET A 160 -3.05 18.81 2.69
C MET A 160 -3.93 20.05 2.77
N MET A 161 -5.01 20.04 3.56
CA MET A 161 -5.89 21.19 3.73
C MET A 161 -5.16 22.37 4.39
N VAL A 162 -4.34 22.13 5.42
CA VAL A 162 -3.50 23.15 6.05
C VAL A 162 -2.56 23.79 5.02
N GLN A 163 -1.91 22.99 4.17
CA GLN A 163 -1.10 23.51 3.07
C GLN A 163 -1.93 24.30 2.05
N GLY A 164 -3.11 23.80 1.68
CA GLY A 164 -4.02 24.49 0.75
C GLY A 164 -4.40 25.88 1.26
N VAL A 165 -4.77 25.98 2.53
CA VAL A 165 -5.08 27.28 3.18
C VAL A 165 -3.87 28.22 3.12
N PHE A 166 -2.66 27.73 3.38
CA PHE A 166 -1.45 28.54 3.26
C PHE A 166 -1.28 29.11 1.83
N PHE A 167 -1.45 28.30 0.79
CA PHE A 167 -1.34 28.75 -0.60
C PHE A 167 -2.46 29.74 -0.97
N LEU A 168 -3.67 29.56 -0.44
CA LEU A 168 -4.76 30.52 -0.62
C LEU A 168 -4.44 31.88 0.05
N LEU A 169 -3.86 31.88 1.25
CA LEU A 169 -3.40 33.09 1.91
C LEU A 169 -2.30 33.80 1.11
N LYS A 170 -1.40 33.05 0.45
CA LYS A 170 -0.41 33.62 -0.48
C LYS A 170 -1.07 34.30 -1.67
N VAL A 171 -2.14 33.74 -2.25
CA VAL A 171 -2.89 34.41 -3.30
C VAL A 171 -3.39 35.78 -2.82
N ILE A 172 -4.00 35.83 -1.64
CA ILE A 172 -4.52 37.08 -1.05
C ILE A 172 -3.38 38.08 -0.79
N ALA A 173 -2.24 37.60 -0.26
CA ALA A 173 -1.10 38.46 -0.01
C ALA A 173 -0.51 39.06 -1.30
N ASN A 174 -0.43 38.27 -2.39
CA ASN A 174 0.06 38.74 -3.66
C ASN A 174 -0.86 39.80 -4.33
N PHE A 175 -2.18 39.71 -4.12
CA PHE A 175 -3.10 40.77 -4.54
C PHE A 175 -2.87 42.09 -3.80
N ARG A 176 -2.51 42.04 -2.51
CA ARG A 176 -2.25 43.24 -1.70
C ARG A 176 -0.88 43.86 -1.97
N ASN A 177 0.12 43.02 -2.26
CA ASN A 177 1.49 43.46 -2.53
C ASN A 177 2.11 42.64 -3.66
N PRO A 178 2.15 43.16 -4.90
CA PRO A 178 2.71 42.46 -6.06
C PRO A 178 4.18 42.05 -5.92
N SER A 179 4.96 42.72 -5.05
CA SER A 179 6.37 42.37 -4.82
C SER A 179 6.58 40.98 -4.21
N TYR A 180 5.55 40.40 -3.58
CA TYR A 180 5.58 39.03 -3.06
C TYR A 180 5.52 37.94 -4.14
N GLY A 181 5.41 38.31 -5.40
CA GLY A 181 5.47 37.41 -6.55
C GLY A 181 6.86 36.82 -6.83
N TYR A 182 7.94 37.41 -6.30
CA TYR A 182 9.30 36.97 -6.56
C TYR A 182 9.71 35.81 -5.62
N TYR A 183 10.02 34.65 -6.21
CA TYR A 183 10.32 33.41 -5.47
C TYR A 183 11.63 33.41 -4.70
N LEU A 184 12.53 34.33 -4.97
CA LEU A 184 13.86 34.44 -4.34
C LEU A 184 14.02 35.73 -3.54
N SER A 185 12.91 36.41 -3.23
CA SER A 185 12.98 37.56 -2.35
C SER A 185 13.31 37.10 -0.92
N PRO A 186 14.17 37.81 -0.19
CA PRO A 186 14.54 37.44 1.18
C PRO A 186 13.42 37.68 2.21
N ASP A 187 12.21 37.95 1.76
CA ASP A 187 11.07 38.25 2.62
C ASP A 187 10.57 37.00 3.38
N ILE A 188 9.87 37.24 4.47
CA ILE A 188 9.35 36.20 5.35
C ILE A 188 8.33 35.28 4.64
N ASN A 189 7.55 35.78 3.67
CA ASN A 189 6.55 35.02 2.97
C ASN A 189 7.18 33.98 2.04
N THR A 190 8.31 34.33 1.42
CA THR A 190 9.08 33.40 0.59
C THR A 190 9.73 32.32 1.45
N LYS A 191 10.36 32.68 2.57
CA LYS A 191 10.94 31.71 3.52
C LYS A 191 9.88 30.76 4.07
N LEU A 192 8.70 31.24 4.43
CA LEU A 192 7.58 30.42 4.87
C LEU A 192 7.09 29.47 3.77
N ALA A 193 7.07 29.91 2.49
CA ALA A 193 6.66 29.04 1.40
C ALA A 193 7.59 27.83 1.23
N TYR A 194 8.91 28.03 1.32
CA TYR A 194 9.87 26.93 1.32
C TYR A 194 9.71 26.02 2.53
N PHE A 195 9.54 26.59 3.71
CA PHE A 195 9.34 25.83 4.93
C PHE A 195 8.06 24.96 4.83
N PHE A 196 6.94 25.54 4.39
CA PHE A 196 5.70 24.77 4.18
C PHE A 196 5.84 23.74 3.06
N GLY A 197 6.60 24.03 2.01
CA GLY A 197 6.91 23.07 0.95
C GLY A 197 7.71 21.87 1.46
N LEU A 198 8.76 22.13 2.25
CA LEU A 198 9.63 21.11 2.84
C LEU A 198 8.88 20.24 3.85
N VAL A 199 8.30 20.88 4.87
CA VAL A 199 7.54 20.19 5.92
C VAL A 199 6.36 19.45 5.28
N GLY A 200 5.69 20.08 4.32
CA GLY A 200 4.58 19.50 3.58
C GLY A 200 4.93 18.26 2.81
N GLY A 201 6.03 18.31 2.08
CA GLY A 201 6.52 17.14 1.35
C GLY A 201 6.80 15.94 2.27
N LEU A 202 7.46 16.17 3.40
CA LEU A 202 7.76 15.14 4.39
C LEU A 202 6.50 14.52 5.00
N PHE A 203 5.59 15.35 5.53
CA PHE A 203 4.36 14.84 6.16
C PHE A 203 3.43 14.15 5.17
N LEU A 204 3.35 14.67 3.93
CA LEU A 204 2.58 14.03 2.89
C LEU A 204 3.15 12.67 2.52
N THR A 205 4.47 12.57 2.35
CA THR A 205 5.15 11.29 2.08
C THR A 205 4.91 10.30 3.21
N PHE A 206 5.10 10.73 4.47
CA PHE A 206 4.83 9.88 5.63
C PHE A 206 3.36 9.42 5.68
N GLY A 207 2.42 10.33 5.43
CA GLY A 207 1.00 10.00 5.39
C GLY A 207 0.63 9.01 4.29
N LEU A 208 1.19 9.17 3.08
CA LEU A 208 1.00 8.22 1.98
C LEU A 208 1.58 6.84 2.30
N LEU A 209 2.77 6.78 2.93
CA LEU A 209 3.35 5.53 3.41
C LEU A 209 2.49 4.87 4.47
N ALA A 210 1.94 5.65 5.40
CA ALA A 210 1.02 5.16 6.42
C ALA A 210 -0.27 4.59 5.79
N MET A 211 -0.80 5.21 4.72
CA MET A 211 -1.95 4.67 3.97
C MET A 211 -1.64 3.31 3.33
N ILE A 212 -0.45 3.16 2.71
CA ILE A 212 -0.03 1.88 2.13
C ILE A 212 0.06 0.80 3.22
N ASN A 213 0.76 1.09 4.32
CA ASN A 213 0.95 0.14 5.42
C ASN A 213 -0.38 -0.25 6.08
N GLN A 214 -1.27 0.71 6.28
CA GLN A 214 -2.58 0.44 6.87
C GLN A 214 -3.44 -0.43 5.95
N LYS A 215 -3.43 -0.19 4.63
CA LYS A 215 -4.14 -1.03 3.66
C LYS A 215 -3.52 -2.42 3.61
N LEU A 216 -2.20 -2.56 3.54
CA LEU A 216 -1.51 -3.85 3.51
C LEU A 216 -1.84 -4.70 4.73
N ASN A 217 -1.78 -4.11 5.93
CA ASN A 217 -2.13 -4.80 7.16
C ASN A 217 -3.60 -5.24 7.17
N SER A 218 -4.51 -4.40 6.66
CA SER A 218 -5.93 -4.76 6.54
C SER A 218 -6.14 -5.92 5.56
N ASP A 219 -5.47 -5.92 4.40
CA ASP A 219 -5.58 -6.97 3.40
C ASP A 219 -5.02 -8.31 3.93
N ILE A 220 -3.90 -8.27 4.66
CA ILE A 220 -3.31 -9.44 5.33
C ILE A 220 -4.29 -9.98 6.40
N PHE A 221 -4.87 -9.11 7.23
CA PHE A 221 -5.81 -9.51 8.26
C PHE A 221 -7.06 -10.15 7.65
N ALA A 222 -7.63 -9.53 6.62
CA ALA A 222 -8.80 -10.06 5.91
C ALA A 222 -8.52 -11.42 5.26
N ALA A 223 -7.34 -11.60 4.65
CA ALA A 223 -6.93 -12.88 4.06
C ALA A 223 -6.77 -13.98 5.12
N LYS A 224 -6.18 -13.62 6.28
CA LYS A 224 -6.04 -14.54 7.42
C LYS A 224 -7.41 -14.97 7.97
N GLU A 225 -8.30 -14.01 8.21
CA GLU A 225 -9.64 -14.28 8.72
C GLU A 225 -10.43 -15.17 7.73
N HIS A 226 -10.33 -14.87 6.44
CA HIS A 226 -10.97 -15.67 5.40
C HIS A 226 -10.46 -17.12 5.39
N PHE A 227 -9.13 -17.30 5.48
CA PHE A 227 -8.54 -18.63 5.61
C PHE A 227 -9.04 -19.37 6.85
N GLU A 228 -8.99 -18.72 8.02
CA GLU A 228 -9.43 -19.31 9.29
C GLU A 228 -10.92 -19.73 9.23
N ASN A 229 -11.76 -18.88 8.64
CA ASN A 229 -13.18 -19.18 8.48
C ASN A 229 -13.40 -20.41 7.57
N ILE A 230 -12.80 -20.44 6.36
CA ILE A 230 -12.92 -21.58 5.44
C ILE A 230 -12.39 -22.87 6.09
N PHE A 231 -11.20 -22.80 6.68
CA PHE A 231 -10.55 -23.96 7.30
C PHE A 231 -11.37 -24.52 8.46
N ASN A 232 -11.92 -23.67 9.32
CA ASN A 232 -12.67 -24.10 10.50
C ASN A 232 -14.14 -24.49 10.22
N THR A 233 -14.74 -23.99 9.12
CA THR A 233 -16.12 -24.35 8.73
C THR A 233 -16.18 -25.55 7.80
N GLY A 234 -15.03 -26.02 7.27
CA GLY A 234 -14.97 -27.23 6.44
C GLY A 234 -15.54 -28.44 7.17
N PRO A 235 -16.41 -29.25 6.53
CA PRO A 235 -17.06 -30.40 7.19
C PRO A 235 -16.08 -31.54 7.50
N ASP A 236 -15.01 -31.66 6.73
CA ASP A 236 -14.03 -32.74 6.85
C ASP A 236 -12.90 -32.37 7.82
N ALA A 237 -12.39 -33.38 8.53
CA ALA A 237 -11.25 -33.23 9.41
C ALA A 237 -10.00 -32.81 8.60
N SER A 238 -9.49 -31.62 8.86
CA SER A 238 -8.35 -31.06 8.14
C SER A 238 -7.20 -30.71 9.07
N LEU A 239 -5.97 -31.01 8.64
CA LEU A 239 -4.77 -30.72 9.41
C LEU A 239 -3.62 -30.29 8.50
N ILE A 240 -2.77 -29.41 9.05
CA ILE A 240 -1.51 -28.98 8.42
C ILE A 240 -0.36 -29.50 9.26
N ILE A 241 0.58 -30.18 8.61
CA ILE A 241 1.71 -30.84 9.25
C ILE A 241 3.00 -30.27 8.65
N ASN A 242 4.00 -30.05 9.47
CA ASN A 242 5.37 -29.80 8.99
C ASN A 242 5.92 -31.10 8.38
N ASN A 243 6.27 -31.06 7.11
CA ASN A 243 6.71 -32.27 6.39
C ASN A 243 8.12 -32.74 6.79
N ASN A 244 8.92 -31.91 7.50
CA ASN A 244 10.29 -32.25 7.90
C ASN A 244 10.32 -33.13 9.16
N ASP A 245 9.48 -32.81 10.15
CA ASP A 245 9.44 -33.48 11.45
C ASP A 245 8.12 -34.19 11.76
N GLY A 246 7.09 -34.00 10.90
CA GLY A 246 5.79 -34.62 11.04
C GLY A 246 4.90 -34.03 12.14
N ARG A 247 5.26 -32.87 12.69
CA ARG A 247 4.48 -32.20 13.75
C ARG A 247 3.30 -31.45 13.19
N ILE A 248 2.17 -31.56 13.87
CA ILE A 248 0.93 -30.85 13.54
C ILE A 248 1.11 -29.37 13.86
N ILE A 249 0.90 -28.52 12.85
CA ILE A 249 0.95 -27.05 12.96
C ILE A 249 -0.41 -26.52 13.36
N THR A 250 -1.46 -27.00 12.70
CA THR A 250 -2.84 -26.60 13.01
C THR A 250 -3.84 -27.66 12.56
N VAL A 251 -5.02 -27.65 13.17
CA VAL A 251 -6.17 -28.48 12.81
C VAL A 251 -7.44 -27.65 12.79
N ASN A 252 -8.43 -28.05 12.00
CA ASN A 252 -9.74 -27.40 11.97
C ASN A 252 -10.68 -27.94 13.07
N ASN A 253 -11.85 -27.32 13.22
CA ASN A 253 -12.85 -27.72 14.19
C ASN A 253 -13.38 -29.14 13.94
N SER A 254 -13.54 -29.51 12.68
CA SER A 254 -14.03 -30.85 12.30
C SER A 254 -13.06 -31.95 12.70
N PHE A 255 -11.74 -31.71 12.64
CA PHE A 255 -10.76 -32.63 13.19
C PHE A 255 -10.96 -32.85 14.70
N CYS A 256 -11.17 -31.77 15.45
CA CYS A 256 -11.40 -31.88 16.90
C CYS A 256 -12.69 -32.66 17.22
N LEU A 257 -13.76 -32.39 16.47
CA LEU A 257 -15.05 -33.09 16.63
C LEU A 257 -14.94 -34.57 16.25
N SER A 258 -14.27 -34.90 15.15
CA SER A 258 -14.16 -36.27 14.65
C SER A 258 -13.23 -37.13 15.51
N THR A 259 -12.15 -36.55 16.03
CA THR A 259 -11.13 -37.31 16.76
C THR A 259 -11.28 -37.26 18.29
N GLY A 260 -12.00 -36.26 18.81
CA GLY A 260 -12.15 -36.02 20.25
C GLY A 260 -10.95 -35.35 20.91
N TYR A 261 -9.92 -34.97 20.16
CA TYR A 261 -8.79 -34.19 20.67
C TYR A 261 -9.09 -32.68 20.58
N SER A 262 -8.63 -31.95 21.57
CA SER A 262 -8.62 -30.47 21.47
C SER A 262 -7.43 -29.99 20.66
N LYS A 263 -7.56 -28.79 20.08
CA LYS A 263 -6.51 -28.17 19.28
C LYS A 263 -5.18 -28.02 20.04
N ASN A 264 -5.24 -27.66 21.32
CA ASN A 264 -4.05 -27.49 22.17
C ASN A 264 -3.34 -28.81 22.49
N GLU A 265 -4.07 -29.94 22.49
CA GLU A 265 -3.47 -31.27 22.76
C GLU A 265 -2.71 -31.80 21.55
N VAL A 266 -3.01 -31.36 20.32
CA VAL A 266 -2.44 -31.92 19.10
C VAL A 266 -1.34 -31.04 18.47
N ILE A 267 -1.38 -29.73 18.63
CA ILE A 267 -0.37 -28.83 18.07
C ILE A 267 1.01 -29.18 18.63
N GLY A 268 2.01 -29.27 17.73
CA GLY A 268 3.38 -29.62 18.06
C GLY A 268 3.64 -31.11 18.28
N LYS A 269 2.60 -31.97 18.28
CA LYS A 269 2.74 -33.41 18.32
C LYS A 269 2.63 -34.03 16.92
N THR A 270 3.15 -35.23 16.78
CA THR A 270 2.99 -36.04 15.57
C THR A 270 1.74 -36.91 15.66
N THR A 271 1.20 -37.31 14.52
CA THR A 271 0.06 -38.27 14.46
C THR A 271 0.42 -39.64 15.07
N SER A 272 1.70 -40.00 15.16
CA SER A 272 2.20 -41.19 15.85
C SER A 272 2.15 -41.03 17.37
N GLU A 273 2.62 -39.93 17.92
CA GLU A 273 2.56 -39.63 19.37
C GLU A 273 1.12 -39.62 19.88
N LEU A 274 0.17 -39.18 19.03
CA LEU A 274 -1.26 -39.18 19.33
C LEU A 274 -1.93 -40.54 19.07
N ASN A 275 -1.22 -41.53 18.53
CA ASN A 275 -1.74 -42.85 18.18
C ASN A 275 -3.03 -42.82 17.31
N ILE A 276 -3.11 -41.84 16.38
CA ILE A 276 -4.30 -41.65 15.54
C ILE A 276 -4.44 -42.76 14.49
N TRP A 277 -3.35 -43.35 14.03
CA TRP A 277 -3.39 -44.43 13.05
C TRP A 277 -3.71 -45.77 13.70
N LYS A 278 -4.67 -46.54 13.18
CA LYS A 278 -4.90 -47.89 13.63
C LYS A 278 -3.66 -48.75 13.44
N ASN A 279 -3.05 -48.69 12.24
CA ASN A 279 -1.81 -49.38 11.87
C ASN A 279 -0.71 -48.38 11.57
N ALA A 280 0.41 -48.49 12.23
CA ALA A 280 1.57 -47.59 12.02
C ALA A 280 2.15 -47.69 10.61
N GLU A 281 2.02 -48.85 9.96
CA GLU A 281 2.47 -49.11 8.58
C GLU A 281 1.74 -48.24 7.56
N ASN A 282 0.44 -48.00 7.71
CA ASN A 282 -0.38 -47.13 6.85
C ASN A 282 0.16 -45.70 6.83
N ARG A 283 0.61 -45.19 7.97
CA ARG A 283 1.25 -43.87 8.06
C ARG A 283 2.53 -43.83 7.23
N ALA A 284 3.38 -44.86 7.34
CA ALA A 284 4.64 -44.92 6.59
C ALA A 284 4.39 -44.97 5.08
N GLU A 285 3.35 -45.71 4.66
CA GLU A 285 2.92 -45.82 3.27
C GLU A 285 2.46 -44.46 2.71
N VAL A 286 1.63 -43.73 3.44
CA VAL A 286 1.16 -42.38 3.08
C VAL A 286 2.35 -41.42 2.88
N TYR A 287 3.32 -41.42 3.82
CA TYR A 287 4.51 -40.58 3.69
C TYR A 287 5.37 -40.97 2.49
N LYS A 288 5.49 -42.27 2.20
CA LYS A 288 6.23 -42.76 1.00
C LYS A 288 5.54 -42.31 -0.30
N MET A 289 4.21 -42.42 -0.37
CA MET A 289 3.44 -41.97 -1.55
C MET A 289 3.57 -40.46 -1.76
N LEU A 290 3.46 -39.66 -0.70
CA LEU A 290 3.64 -38.21 -0.79
C LEU A 290 5.02 -37.78 -1.22
N LYS A 291 6.07 -38.48 -0.79
CA LYS A 291 7.44 -38.23 -1.26
C LYS A 291 7.61 -38.48 -2.75
N SER A 292 6.91 -39.50 -3.31
CA SER A 292 7.02 -39.88 -4.69
C SER A 292 6.16 -38.98 -5.61
N ASN A 293 4.91 -38.68 -5.20
CA ASN A 293 3.89 -38.08 -6.08
C ASN A 293 3.49 -36.66 -5.66
N SER A 294 3.99 -36.13 -4.53
CA SER A 294 3.62 -34.83 -3.94
C SER A 294 2.14 -34.69 -3.56
N SER A 295 1.28 -35.61 -3.94
CA SER A 295 -0.14 -35.68 -3.58
C SER A 295 -0.61 -37.13 -3.49
N LEU A 296 -1.69 -37.34 -2.74
CA LEU A 296 -2.47 -38.56 -2.69
C LEU A 296 -3.96 -38.21 -2.61
N GLU A 297 -4.80 -39.05 -3.17
CA GLU A 297 -6.23 -38.80 -3.23
C GLU A 297 -7.02 -40.07 -2.91
N ASN A 298 -8.07 -39.92 -2.13
CA ASN A 298 -9.11 -40.91 -1.88
C ASN A 298 -8.60 -42.26 -1.37
N LEU A 299 -7.61 -42.26 -0.47
CA LEU A 299 -7.14 -43.50 0.14
C LEU A 299 -7.91 -43.76 1.44
N GLU A 300 -8.39 -44.98 1.58
CA GLU A 300 -9.22 -45.43 2.69
C GLU A 300 -8.35 -46.00 3.82
N PHE A 301 -8.45 -45.43 5.04
CA PHE A 301 -7.75 -45.89 6.23
C PHE A 301 -8.66 -45.87 7.46
N GLU A 302 -8.28 -46.66 8.49
CA GLU A 302 -8.90 -46.60 9.79
C GLU A 302 -8.05 -45.76 10.76
N PHE A 303 -8.73 -44.82 11.43
CA PHE A 303 -8.14 -43.91 12.40
C PHE A 303 -8.72 -44.15 13.80
N ARG A 304 -7.91 -43.92 14.82
CA ARG A 304 -8.28 -44.05 16.22
C ARG A 304 -8.59 -42.69 16.82
N LYS A 305 -9.75 -42.58 17.46
CA LYS A 305 -10.14 -41.43 18.26
C LYS A 305 -9.44 -41.46 19.63
N ARG A 306 -9.56 -40.33 20.35
CA ARG A 306 -9.03 -40.20 21.73
C ARG A 306 -9.61 -41.22 22.71
N ASP A 307 -10.87 -41.59 22.57
CA ASP A 307 -11.57 -42.59 23.39
C ASP A 307 -11.26 -44.06 23.01
N GLY A 308 -10.41 -44.25 22.01
CA GLY A 308 -10.01 -45.58 21.50
C GLY A 308 -10.94 -46.14 20.42
N SER A 309 -12.10 -45.52 20.15
CA SER A 309 -12.99 -45.96 19.06
C SER A 309 -12.34 -45.71 17.68
N LEU A 310 -12.79 -46.49 16.67
CA LEU A 310 -12.26 -46.42 15.33
C LEU A 310 -13.24 -45.71 14.39
N ILE A 311 -12.70 -44.93 13.46
CA ILE A 311 -13.41 -44.36 12.30
C ILE A 311 -12.78 -44.83 11.03
N THR A 312 -13.58 -45.03 9.99
CA THR A 312 -13.08 -45.25 8.63
C THR A 312 -13.12 -43.91 7.90
N GLY A 313 -11.98 -43.46 7.40
CA GLY A 313 -11.88 -42.19 6.70
C GLY A 313 -11.19 -42.31 5.33
N ILE A 314 -11.65 -41.48 4.40
CA ILE A 314 -10.96 -41.28 3.12
C ILE A 314 -9.97 -40.12 3.30
N LEU A 315 -8.69 -40.41 3.17
CA LEU A 315 -7.60 -39.45 3.28
C LEU A 315 -7.21 -38.93 1.90
N SER A 316 -7.16 -37.63 1.76
CA SER A 316 -6.49 -36.92 0.66
C SER A 316 -5.45 -35.98 1.24
N GLY A 317 -4.30 -35.85 0.58
CA GLY A 317 -3.22 -34.99 1.08
C GLY A 317 -2.36 -34.47 -0.03
N THR A 318 -1.78 -33.29 0.19
CA THR A 318 -0.85 -32.66 -0.74
C THR A 318 0.28 -31.98 -0.01
N ILE A 319 1.47 -31.97 -0.63
CA ILE A 319 2.63 -31.23 -0.13
C ILE A 319 2.62 -29.84 -0.76
N ILE A 320 2.67 -28.83 0.09
CA ILE A 320 2.84 -27.42 -0.30
C ILE A 320 4.16 -26.90 0.23
N ARG A 321 4.74 -25.92 -0.47
CA ARG A 321 5.93 -25.18 0.00
C ARG A 321 5.52 -23.77 0.38
N PHE A 322 5.85 -23.38 1.59
CA PHE A 322 5.63 -22.04 2.09
C PHE A 322 6.86 -21.58 2.88
N ASN A 323 7.41 -20.39 2.59
CA ASN A 323 8.62 -19.84 3.20
C ASN A 323 9.83 -20.79 3.20
N ASN A 324 10.07 -21.49 2.09
CA ASN A 324 11.11 -22.54 1.95
C ASN A 324 10.92 -23.78 2.84
N GLU A 325 9.83 -23.85 3.61
CA GLU A 325 9.46 -25.02 4.38
C GLU A 325 8.41 -25.84 3.64
N SER A 326 8.54 -27.17 3.78
CA SER A 326 7.58 -28.13 3.18
C SER A 326 6.52 -28.47 4.23
N HIS A 327 5.25 -28.31 3.84
CA HIS A 327 4.09 -28.61 4.67
C HIS A 327 3.20 -29.62 3.94
N MET A 328 2.55 -30.49 4.70
CA MET A 328 1.50 -31.37 4.21
C MET A 328 0.15 -30.86 4.67
N ILE A 329 -0.78 -30.66 3.75
CA ILE A 329 -2.19 -30.50 4.05
C ILE A 329 -2.85 -31.85 3.86
N ALA A 330 -3.55 -32.32 4.90
CA ALA A 330 -4.32 -33.56 4.86
C ALA A 330 -5.79 -33.28 5.22
N VAL A 331 -6.68 -33.92 4.49
CA VAL A 331 -8.13 -33.90 4.69
C VAL A 331 -8.63 -35.33 4.82
N VAL A 332 -9.42 -35.59 5.85
CA VAL A 332 -10.02 -36.90 6.13
C VAL A 332 -11.54 -36.77 6.15
N HIS A 333 -12.19 -37.38 5.21
CA HIS A 333 -13.65 -37.52 5.14
C HIS A 333 -14.10 -38.76 5.89
N ASP A 334 -14.90 -38.61 6.94
CA ASP A 334 -15.43 -39.74 7.73
C ASP A 334 -16.54 -40.48 6.95
N ILE A 335 -16.28 -41.71 6.58
CA ILE A 335 -17.24 -42.60 5.88
C ILE A 335 -17.75 -43.72 6.74
N THR A 336 -17.58 -43.64 8.07
CA THR A 336 -17.92 -44.73 8.99
C THR A 336 -19.39 -45.14 8.89
N LEU A 337 -20.29 -44.18 8.84
CA LEU A 337 -21.74 -44.46 8.72
C LEU A 337 -22.04 -45.16 7.39
N ARG A 338 -21.48 -44.67 6.26
CA ARG A 338 -21.65 -45.27 4.93
C ARG A 338 -21.18 -46.73 4.92
N LYS A 339 -20.01 -47.01 5.48
CA LYS A 339 -19.45 -48.38 5.55
C LYS A 339 -20.30 -49.32 6.43
N ASN A 340 -20.92 -48.82 7.47
CA ASN A 340 -21.79 -49.62 8.30
C ASN A 340 -23.09 -50.00 7.58
N TYR A 341 -23.64 -49.13 6.73
CA TYR A 341 -24.80 -49.47 5.88
C TYR A 341 -24.44 -50.45 4.74
N GLU A 342 -23.27 -50.38 4.18
CA GLU A 342 -22.80 -51.31 3.11
C GLU A 342 -22.55 -52.75 3.65
N LYS A 343 -22.40 -52.94 4.99
CA LYS A 343 -22.17 -54.23 5.63
C LYS A 343 -23.45 -54.90 6.11
N GLN A 344 -24.60 -54.22 6.13
CA GLN A 344 -25.92 -54.73 6.43
C GLN A 344 -26.63 -55.27 5.17
#